data_af68dde294ea2d63448f88fa6f02c73e
#
_entry.id   af68dde294ea2d63448f88fa6f02c73e
#
_cell.length_a   1.000
_cell.length_b   1.000
_cell.length_c   1.000
_cell.angle_alpha   90.00
_cell.angle_beta   90.00
_cell.angle_gamma   90.00
#
_symmetry.space_group_name_H-M   'P 1'
#
loop_
_entity.id
_entity.type
_entity.pdbx_description
1 polymer ?
#
loop_
_entity_poly.entity_id
_entity_poly.type
_entity_poly.pdbx_seq_one_letter_code
_entity_poly.pdbx_strand_id
1 'polypeptide(L)'
;DSIIRFLRQTVQSLIHEEMSLRKCKNCNRYFITRYSSLAEYCLRKVEGTNATCQEYASKKTYKKKQSEKPLYRVFTTYYNRIYGRISRGTLDKDSTLLDDIKVLHQEFASRYDSAKDKDSKEKIINLFILEAGKLLN
;
A
#
# COMPACT_ATOMS: atom_id res chain seq x y z
N ASP A 1 38.57 -19.20 21.19
CA ASP A 1 38.97 -17.76 21.19
C ASP A 1 38.78 -17.06 19.84
N SER A 2 38.94 -17.70 18.71
CA SER A 2 38.80 -17.06 17.38
C SER A 2 37.37 -16.64 17.08
N ILE A 3 36.36 -17.36 17.47
CA ILE A 3 34.95 -17.05 17.27
C ILE A 3 34.54 -15.79 18.05
N ILE A 4 34.94 -15.68 19.30
CA ILE A 4 34.64 -14.53 20.16
C ILE A 4 35.29 -13.28 19.58
N ARG A 5 36.52 -13.37 19.11
CA ARG A 5 37.25 -12.27 18.47
C ARG A 5 36.55 -11.81 17.17
N PHE A 6 36.13 -12.77 16.34
CA PHE A 6 35.37 -12.52 15.11
C PHE A 6 34.03 -11.81 15.43
N LEU A 7 33.25 -12.33 16.39
CA LEU A 7 31.98 -11.71 16.80
C LEU A 7 32.18 -10.29 17.33
N ARG A 8 33.21 -10.07 18.14
CA ARG A 8 33.52 -8.73 18.66
C ARG A 8 33.85 -7.74 17.52
N GLN A 9 34.68 -8.14 16.57
CA GLN A 9 35.02 -7.32 15.42
C GLN A 9 33.80 -7.02 14.56
N THR A 10 32.92 -8.01 14.32
CA THR A 10 31.68 -7.82 13.56
C THR A 10 30.74 -6.83 14.25
N VAL A 11 30.56 -6.95 15.57
CA VAL A 11 29.72 -6.00 16.34
C VAL A 11 30.31 -4.61 16.32
N GLN A 12 31.63 -4.46 16.47
CA GLN A 12 32.28 -3.14 16.39
C GLN A 12 32.11 -2.51 15.01
N SER A 13 32.24 -3.28 13.92
CA SER A 13 31.99 -2.78 12.56
C SER A 13 30.54 -2.32 12.38
N LEU A 14 29.57 -3.07 12.90
CA LEU A 14 28.14 -2.70 12.82
C LEU A 14 27.86 -1.38 13.56
N ILE A 15 28.48 -1.16 14.72
CA ILE A 15 28.35 0.07 15.50
C ILE A 15 29.00 1.23 14.76
N HIS A 16 30.20 1.04 14.22
CA HIS A 16 30.95 2.09 13.51
C HIS A 16 30.23 2.54 12.22
N GLU A 17 29.55 1.61 11.53
CA GLU A 17 28.81 1.90 10.31
C GLU A 17 27.35 2.33 10.57
N GLU A 18 27.00 2.65 11.83
CA GLU A 18 25.64 3.05 12.24
C GLU A 18 24.54 2.06 11.81
N MET A 19 24.88 0.79 11.72
CA MET A 19 23.95 -0.26 11.34
C MET A 19 23.06 -0.68 12.51
N SER A 20 21.79 -0.90 12.24
CA SER A 20 20.83 -1.42 13.22
C SER A 20 20.49 -2.88 12.95
N LEU A 21 20.54 -3.71 13.98
CA LEU A 21 20.07 -5.10 13.95
C LEU A 21 18.59 -5.12 14.32
N ARG A 22 17.74 -5.68 13.45
CA ARG A 22 16.31 -5.75 13.64
C ARG A 22 15.74 -7.14 13.37
N LYS A 23 14.60 -7.44 13.98
CA LYS A 23 13.84 -8.66 13.76
C LYS A 23 12.71 -8.40 12.76
N CYS A 24 12.68 -9.14 11.66
CA CYS A 24 11.65 -9.02 10.64
C CYS A 24 10.28 -9.45 11.17
N LYS A 25 9.26 -8.60 11.04
CA LYS A 25 7.89 -8.90 11.49
C LYS A 25 7.19 -10.00 10.69
N ASN A 26 7.71 -10.37 9.49
CA ASN A 26 7.11 -11.41 8.67
C ASN A 26 7.77 -12.78 8.88
N CYS A 27 9.11 -12.88 8.81
CA CYS A 27 9.82 -14.16 8.91
C CYS A 27 10.51 -14.39 10.26
N ASN A 28 10.41 -13.47 11.21
CA ASN A 28 11.01 -13.51 12.54
C ASN A 28 12.54 -13.67 12.59
N ARG A 29 13.23 -13.57 11.45
CA ARG A 29 14.70 -13.63 11.36
C ARG A 29 15.31 -12.25 11.52
N TYR A 30 16.49 -12.16 12.09
CA TYR A 30 17.24 -10.93 12.22
C TYR A 30 17.79 -10.46 10.86
N PHE A 31 17.85 -9.15 10.66
CA PHE A 31 18.43 -8.50 9.49
C PHE A 31 19.09 -7.18 9.89
N ILE A 32 20.03 -6.72 9.08
CA ILE A 32 20.78 -5.50 9.29
C ILE A 32 20.22 -4.43 8.35
N THR A 33 20.06 -3.21 8.86
CA THR A 33 19.65 -2.04 8.09
C THR A 33 20.63 -0.89 8.31
N ARG A 34 21.07 -0.25 7.22
CA ARG A 34 22.03 0.87 7.24
C ARG A 34 21.37 2.23 7.42
N TYR A 35 20.24 2.46 6.76
CA TYR A 35 19.69 3.81 6.58
C TYR A 35 18.28 3.99 7.14
N SER A 36 17.67 2.96 7.66
CA SER A 36 16.29 3.04 8.13
C SER A 36 16.13 2.42 9.50
N SER A 37 16.12 3.28 10.51
CA SER A 37 15.73 2.88 11.87
C SER A 37 14.26 2.41 11.95
N LEU A 38 13.46 2.62 10.89
CA LEU A 38 12.04 2.27 10.82
C LEU A 38 11.77 1.00 10.02
N ALA A 39 12.80 0.33 9.45
CA ALA A 39 12.60 -0.88 8.68
C ALA A 39 12.05 -2.02 9.54
N GLU A 40 10.86 -2.49 9.23
CA GLU A 40 10.17 -3.57 9.95
C GLU A 40 10.27 -4.94 9.26
N TYR A 41 10.65 -4.96 7.98
CA TYR A 41 10.69 -6.16 7.14
C TYR A 41 12.00 -6.27 6.39
N CYS A 42 12.54 -7.49 6.29
CA CYS A 42 13.75 -7.76 5.52
C CYS A 42 13.46 -7.96 4.02
N LEU A 43 14.53 -8.01 3.22
CA LEU A 43 14.47 -8.24 1.76
C LEU A 43 14.56 -9.74 1.37
N ARG A 44 14.50 -10.68 2.33
CA ARG A 44 14.50 -12.11 2.03
C ARG A 44 13.18 -12.50 1.36
N LYS A 45 13.26 -13.41 0.41
CA LYS A 45 12.09 -13.99 -0.26
C LYS A 45 11.24 -14.78 0.73
N VAL A 46 9.93 -14.66 0.61
CA VAL A 46 8.97 -15.46 1.37
C VAL A 46 8.84 -16.83 0.70
N GLU A 47 8.90 -17.88 1.47
CA GLU A 47 8.74 -19.25 1.00
C GLU A 47 7.49 -19.43 0.14
N GLY A 48 7.61 -20.10 -1.00
CA GLY A 48 6.51 -20.31 -1.94
C GLY A 48 6.11 -19.08 -2.79
N THR A 49 6.85 -17.97 -2.67
CA THR A 49 6.58 -16.75 -3.46
C THR A 49 7.87 -16.13 -4.01
N ASN A 50 7.75 -15.33 -5.07
CA ASN A 50 8.88 -14.52 -5.56
C ASN A 50 8.99 -13.16 -4.85
N ALA A 51 8.10 -12.87 -3.90
CA ALA A 51 8.05 -11.60 -3.20
C ALA A 51 8.98 -11.60 -1.98
N THR A 52 9.63 -10.47 -1.71
CA THR A 52 10.37 -10.24 -0.46
C THR A 52 9.42 -10.07 0.73
N CYS A 53 9.92 -10.21 1.96
CA CYS A 53 9.13 -9.95 3.17
C CYS A 53 8.52 -8.55 3.18
N GLN A 54 9.24 -7.54 2.68
CA GLN A 54 8.78 -6.16 2.57
C GLN A 54 7.62 -6.03 1.57
N GLU A 55 7.75 -6.59 0.38
CA GLU A 55 6.70 -6.58 -0.65
C GLU A 55 5.46 -7.37 -0.21
N TYR A 56 5.66 -8.52 0.41
CA TYR A 56 4.58 -9.34 0.94
C TYR A 56 3.77 -8.60 2.01
N ALA A 57 4.46 -7.96 2.97
CA ALA A 57 3.82 -7.17 4.01
C ALA A 57 3.06 -5.96 3.43
N SER A 58 3.64 -5.26 2.47
CA SER A 58 2.98 -4.13 1.78
C SER A 58 1.71 -4.59 1.06
N LYS A 59 1.78 -5.69 0.31
CA LYS A 59 0.60 -6.27 -0.37
C LYS A 59 -0.49 -6.71 0.63
N LYS A 60 -0.10 -7.33 1.76
CA LYS A 60 -1.02 -7.75 2.81
C LYS A 60 -1.73 -6.56 3.47
N THR A 61 -0.97 -5.51 3.81
CA THR A 61 -1.51 -4.28 4.38
C THR A 61 -2.45 -3.57 3.41
N TYR A 62 -2.08 -3.52 2.11
CA TYR A 62 -2.93 -2.94 1.07
C TYR A 62 -4.24 -3.70 0.91
N LYS A 63 -4.20 -5.04 0.83
CA LYS A 63 -5.42 -5.87 0.77
C LYS A 63 -6.31 -5.67 1.98
N LYS A 64 -5.73 -5.59 3.19
CA LYS A 64 -6.48 -5.32 4.43
C LYS A 64 -7.19 -3.97 4.36
N LYS A 65 -6.48 -2.90 4.00
CA LYS A 65 -7.07 -1.56 3.83
C LYS A 65 -8.19 -1.53 2.79
N GLN A 66 -8.04 -2.26 1.69
CA GLN A 66 -9.09 -2.37 0.67
C GLN A 66 -10.33 -3.12 1.16
N SER A 67 -10.16 -4.19 1.96
CA SER A 67 -11.29 -4.93 2.53
C SER A 67 -12.03 -4.13 3.61
N GLU A 68 -11.33 -3.29 4.35
CA GLU A 68 -11.90 -2.41 5.39
C GLU A 68 -12.63 -1.19 4.80
N LYS A 69 -12.33 -0.79 3.56
CA LYS A 69 -12.91 0.39 2.90
C LYS A 69 -13.45 0.05 1.50
N PRO A 70 -14.65 -0.58 1.41
CA PRO A 70 -15.21 -1.01 0.12
C PRO A 70 -15.37 0.15 -0.89
N LEU A 71 -15.79 1.33 -0.45
CA LEU A 71 -15.90 2.52 -1.31
C LEU A 71 -14.55 2.89 -1.94
N TYR A 72 -13.46 2.86 -1.16
CA TYR A 72 -12.12 3.14 -1.66
C TYR A 72 -11.66 2.13 -2.72
N ARG A 73 -12.05 0.86 -2.58
CA ARG A 73 -11.78 -0.17 -3.59
C ARG A 73 -12.43 0.16 -4.93
N VAL A 74 -13.69 0.57 -4.90
CA VAL A 74 -14.42 0.97 -6.11
C VAL A 74 -13.79 2.21 -6.74
N PHE A 75 -13.51 3.25 -5.94
CA PHE A 75 -12.79 4.43 -6.39
C PHE A 75 -11.47 4.08 -7.09
N THR A 76 -10.64 3.24 -6.49
CA THR A 76 -9.35 2.84 -7.07
C THR A 76 -9.52 2.17 -8.43
N THR A 77 -10.59 1.40 -8.63
CA THR A 77 -10.89 0.76 -9.91
C THR A 77 -11.17 1.79 -11.00
N TYR A 78 -11.99 2.80 -10.73
CA TYR A 78 -12.30 3.87 -11.68
C TYR A 78 -11.09 4.78 -11.93
N TYR A 79 -10.38 5.18 -10.87
CA TYR A 79 -9.17 5.96 -10.97
C TYR A 79 -8.12 5.30 -11.88
N ASN A 80 -7.86 4.00 -11.68
CA ASN A 80 -6.89 3.26 -12.49
C ASN A 80 -7.35 3.10 -13.95
N ARG A 81 -8.66 3.04 -14.22
CA ARG A 81 -9.19 3.04 -15.59
C ARG A 81 -8.87 4.36 -16.31
N ILE A 82 -9.15 5.49 -15.67
CA ILE A 82 -8.87 6.82 -16.21
C ILE A 82 -7.36 6.98 -16.44
N TYR A 83 -6.55 6.69 -15.41
CA TYR A 83 -5.11 6.75 -15.49
C TYR A 83 -4.54 5.88 -16.62
N GLY A 84 -5.04 4.66 -16.76
CA GLY A 84 -4.64 3.76 -17.84
C GLY A 84 -5.02 4.27 -19.24
N ARG A 85 -6.13 5.00 -19.40
CA ARG A 85 -6.52 5.64 -20.68
C ARG A 85 -5.59 6.81 -21.02
N ILE A 86 -5.26 7.64 -20.03
CA ILE A 86 -4.28 8.74 -20.18
C ILE A 86 -2.91 8.18 -20.52
N SER A 87 -2.45 7.17 -19.82
CA SER A 87 -1.13 6.55 -20.04
C SER A 87 -0.98 5.91 -21.42
N ARG A 88 -2.07 5.40 -22.01
CA ARG A 88 -2.08 4.83 -23.37
C ARG A 88 -2.36 5.88 -24.45
N GLY A 89 -2.56 7.12 -24.10
CA GLY A 89 -2.85 8.21 -25.05
C GLY A 89 -4.27 8.15 -25.65
N THR A 90 -5.18 7.36 -25.08
CA THR A 90 -6.60 7.32 -25.49
C THR A 90 -7.45 8.39 -24.81
N LEU A 91 -6.88 9.09 -23.84
CA LEU A 91 -7.45 10.25 -23.18
C LEU A 91 -6.37 11.31 -23.06
N ASP A 92 -6.76 12.58 -23.21
CA ASP A 92 -5.82 13.71 -23.13
C ASP A 92 -5.17 13.79 -21.74
N LYS A 93 -3.88 14.17 -21.70
CA LYS A 93 -3.13 14.36 -20.45
C LYS A 93 -3.67 15.51 -19.61
N ASP A 94 -4.26 16.51 -20.26
CA ASP A 94 -4.86 17.68 -19.60
C ASP A 94 -6.31 17.44 -19.18
N SER A 95 -6.80 16.21 -19.26
CA SER A 95 -8.14 15.83 -18.83
C SER A 95 -8.33 16.02 -17.32
N THR A 96 -9.39 16.72 -16.94
CA THR A 96 -9.77 16.95 -15.52
C THR A 96 -10.33 15.69 -14.84
N LEU A 97 -10.58 14.61 -15.58
CA LEU A 97 -11.28 13.41 -15.09
C LEU A 97 -10.61 12.76 -13.86
N LEU A 98 -9.29 12.85 -13.72
CA LEU A 98 -8.60 12.33 -12.52
C LEU A 98 -8.92 13.18 -11.28
N ASP A 99 -9.09 14.48 -11.44
CA ASP A 99 -9.44 15.35 -10.33
C ASP A 99 -10.93 15.28 -10.04
N ASP A 100 -11.77 15.18 -11.06
CA ASP A 100 -13.22 15.01 -10.93
C ASP A 100 -13.55 13.73 -10.16
N ILE A 101 -12.89 12.60 -10.45
CA ILE A 101 -13.13 11.35 -9.72
C ILE A 101 -12.61 11.41 -8.26
N LYS A 102 -11.57 12.20 -7.97
CA LYS A 102 -11.11 12.44 -6.59
C LYS A 102 -12.10 13.26 -5.79
N VAL A 103 -12.63 14.35 -6.39
CA VAL A 103 -13.65 15.20 -5.77
C VAL A 103 -14.91 14.38 -5.48
N LEU A 104 -15.39 13.63 -6.46
CA LEU A 104 -16.52 12.73 -6.30
C LEU A 104 -16.28 11.72 -5.16
N HIS A 105 -15.09 11.12 -5.09
CA HIS A 105 -14.76 10.20 -4.02
C HIS A 105 -14.79 10.88 -2.64
N GLN A 106 -14.27 12.11 -2.49
CA GLN A 106 -14.29 12.82 -1.22
C GLN A 106 -15.72 13.09 -0.72
N GLU A 107 -16.61 13.50 -1.63
CA GLU A 107 -18.02 13.72 -1.30
C GLU A 107 -18.69 12.44 -0.82
N PHE A 108 -18.52 11.34 -1.55
CA PHE A 108 -19.10 10.05 -1.19
C PHE A 108 -18.45 9.42 0.05
N ALA A 109 -17.15 9.66 0.30
CA ALA A 109 -16.47 9.20 1.51
C ALA A 109 -17.07 9.84 2.76
N SER A 110 -17.37 11.14 2.73
CA SER A 110 -18.02 11.84 3.84
C SER A 110 -19.41 11.27 4.15
N ARG A 111 -20.19 10.95 3.12
CA ARG A 111 -21.51 10.32 3.26
C ARG A 111 -21.38 8.88 3.79
N TYR A 112 -20.39 8.12 3.30
CA TYR A 112 -20.14 6.75 3.69
C TYR A 112 -19.71 6.63 5.16
N ASP A 113 -18.85 7.55 5.63
CA ASP A 113 -18.37 7.57 7.02
C ASP A 113 -19.50 7.99 7.99
N SER A 114 -20.45 8.82 7.53
CA SER A 114 -21.63 9.24 8.30
C SER A 114 -22.71 8.15 8.39
N ALA A 115 -22.73 7.20 7.48
CA ALA A 115 -23.73 6.13 7.44
C ALA A 115 -23.44 5.07 8.51
N LYS A 116 -24.46 4.75 9.33
CA LYS A 116 -24.33 3.81 10.46
C LYS A 116 -24.65 2.37 10.04
N ASP A 117 -25.59 2.17 9.13
CA ASP A 117 -26.07 0.85 8.73
C ASP A 117 -25.43 0.36 7.42
N LYS A 118 -25.41 -0.96 7.28
CA LYS A 118 -24.79 -1.60 6.12
C LYS A 118 -25.54 -1.32 4.81
N ASP A 119 -26.86 -1.27 4.86
CA ASP A 119 -27.70 -1.02 3.67
C ASP A 119 -27.51 0.38 3.12
N SER A 120 -27.40 1.39 3.99
CA SER A 120 -27.08 2.77 3.58
C SER A 120 -25.68 2.87 2.96
N LYS A 121 -24.68 2.16 3.51
CA LYS A 121 -23.35 2.10 2.95
C LYS A 121 -23.32 1.47 1.56
N GLU A 122 -24.08 0.39 1.35
CA GLU A 122 -24.18 -0.29 0.07
C GLU A 122 -24.88 0.60 -0.99
N LYS A 123 -25.95 1.30 -0.61
CA LYS A 123 -26.61 2.29 -1.49
C LYS A 123 -25.65 3.42 -1.90
N ILE A 124 -24.82 3.92 -0.99
CA ILE A 124 -23.81 4.95 -1.28
C ILE A 124 -22.79 4.44 -2.29
N ILE A 125 -22.30 3.20 -2.14
CA ILE A 125 -21.38 2.57 -3.09
C ILE A 125 -22.03 2.46 -4.48
N ASN A 126 -23.27 2.00 -4.57
CA ASN A 126 -23.97 1.85 -5.83
C ASN A 126 -24.19 3.20 -6.53
N LEU A 127 -24.55 4.24 -5.77
CA LEU A 127 -24.63 5.61 -6.31
C LEU A 127 -23.27 6.11 -6.81
N PHE A 128 -22.21 5.88 -6.07
CA PHE A 128 -20.85 6.22 -6.52
C PHE A 128 -20.50 5.53 -7.84
N ILE A 129 -20.82 4.24 -7.98
CA ILE A 129 -20.60 3.48 -9.23
C ILE A 129 -21.34 4.12 -10.41
N LEU A 130 -22.58 4.53 -10.21
CA LEU A 130 -23.39 5.20 -11.25
C LEU A 130 -22.78 6.53 -11.67
N GLU A 131 -22.43 7.39 -10.72
CA GLU A 131 -21.85 8.70 -11.01
C GLU A 131 -20.43 8.59 -11.62
N ALA A 132 -19.60 7.73 -11.09
CA ALA A 132 -18.27 7.46 -11.65
C ALA A 132 -18.36 6.84 -13.06
N GLY A 133 -19.39 6.04 -13.33
CA GLY A 133 -19.67 5.51 -14.67
C GLY A 133 -20.02 6.58 -15.69
N LYS A 134 -20.75 7.63 -15.29
CA LYS A 134 -21.09 8.79 -16.17
C LYS A 134 -19.85 9.59 -16.56
N LEU A 135 -18.85 9.71 -15.69
CA LEU A 135 -17.60 10.41 -16.00
C LEU A 135 -16.75 9.67 -17.06
N LEU A 136 -16.99 8.37 -17.25
CA LEU A 136 -16.20 7.56 -18.19
C LEU A 136 -16.82 7.41 -19.58
N ASN A 137 -18.10 7.78 -19.74
CA ASN A 137 -18.82 7.77 -21.01
C ASN A 137 -18.75 9.11 -21.70
#